data_87b69f592a5a280c58b905c4ec649052
#
_entry.id   87b69f592a5a280c58b905c4ec649052
#
_cell.length_a   1.000
_cell.length_b   1.000
_cell.length_c   1.000
_cell.angle_alpha   90.00
_cell.angle_beta   90.00
_cell.angle_gamma   90.00
#
_symmetry.space_group_name_H-M   'P 1'
#
loop_
_entity.id
_entity.type
_entity.pdbx_description
1 polymer ?
#
loop_
_entity_poly.entity_id
_entity_poly.type
_entity_poly.pdbx_seq_one_letter_code
_entity_poly.pdbx_strand_id
1 'polypeptide(L)'
;MRAEYKRDVSRNYLILHGENPVDTASYQVRMLTGNAVPSILKCRIQGLDGRFLFYYDITSRQSLASFYEQKKLKASDLRIIFGGVVKIMEEMMEFLLNPDQLLLSPEYMYLDISRKEVKFCC
;
A
#
# COMPACT_ATOMS: atom_id res chain seq x y z
N MET A 1 5.12 -14.32 0.81
CA MET A 1 4.11 -13.45 1.48
C MET A 1 2.75 -13.78 0.89
N ARG A 2 1.77 -13.96 1.74
CA ARG A 2 0.41 -14.34 1.32
C ARG A 2 -0.51 -13.14 1.42
N ALA A 3 -1.39 -12.96 0.43
CA ALA A 3 -2.34 -11.85 0.39
C ALA A 3 -3.78 -12.37 0.44
N GLU A 4 -4.63 -11.67 1.17
CA GLU A 4 -6.05 -11.93 1.25
C GLU A 4 -6.83 -10.64 1.08
N TYR A 5 -8.08 -10.75 0.62
CA TYR A 5 -8.98 -9.61 0.52
C TYR A 5 -10.15 -9.81 1.47
N LYS A 6 -10.47 -8.78 2.24
CA LYS A 6 -11.60 -8.80 3.16
C LYS A 6 -12.51 -7.62 2.91
N ARG A 7 -13.81 -7.88 2.80
CA ARG A 7 -14.82 -6.84 2.69
C ARG A 7 -15.60 -6.73 3.99
N ASP A 8 -15.61 -5.56 4.57
CA ASP A 8 -16.44 -5.21 5.71
C ASP A 8 -17.62 -4.35 5.24
N VAL A 9 -18.50 -3.94 6.15
CA VAL A 9 -19.75 -3.23 5.82
C VAL A 9 -19.55 -2.04 4.88
N SER A 10 -18.55 -1.19 5.15
CA SER A 10 -18.28 0.01 4.35
C SER A 10 -16.84 0.10 3.87
N ARG A 11 -16.00 -0.90 4.15
CA ARG A 11 -14.58 -0.85 3.86
C ARG A 11 -14.07 -2.14 3.27
N ASN A 12 -13.08 -2.00 2.38
CA ASN A 12 -12.36 -3.13 1.80
C ASN A 12 -10.92 -3.10 2.27
N TYR A 13 -10.37 -4.27 2.56
CA TYR A 13 -9.01 -4.41 3.04
C TYR A 13 -8.21 -5.40 2.22
N LEU A 14 -6.96 -5.05 1.94
CA LEU A 14 -5.94 -5.99 1.52
C LEU A 14 -5.20 -6.43 2.79
N ILE A 15 -5.15 -7.73 3.04
CA ILE A 15 -4.47 -8.30 4.20
C ILE A 15 -3.22 -9.01 3.72
N LEU A 16 -2.05 -8.55 4.19
CA LEU A 16 -0.79 -9.21 3.91
C LEU A 16 -0.32 -9.96 5.15
N HIS A 17 0.02 -11.24 4.98
CA HIS A 17 0.51 -12.10 6.04
C HIS A 17 2.02 -11.95 6.17
N GLY A 18 2.48 -11.45 7.29
CA GLY A 18 3.89 -11.38 7.61
C GLY A 18 4.43 -12.72 8.02
N GLU A 19 5.57 -13.12 7.47
CA GLU A 19 6.22 -14.38 7.78
C GLU A 19 7.15 -14.28 8.99
N ASN A 20 7.68 -13.08 9.24
CA ASN A 20 8.63 -12.82 10.31
C ASN A 20 8.00 -12.01 11.43
N PRO A 21 8.49 -12.16 12.68
CA PRO A 21 8.06 -11.30 13.76
C PRO A 21 8.31 -9.82 13.44
N VAL A 22 7.37 -8.97 13.82
CA VAL A 22 7.45 -7.53 13.59
C VAL A 22 7.58 -6.82 14.94
N ASP A 23 8.57 -5.93 15.04
CA ASP A 23 8.70 -5.06 16.19
C ASP A 23 7.73 -3.88 16.04
N THR A 24 6.57 -3.97 16.70
CA THR A 24 5.55 -2.93 16.63
C THR A 24 5.98 -1.60 17.26
N ALA A 25 7.08 -1.62 18.03
CA ALA A 25 7.64 -0.40 18.61
C ALA A 25 8.67 0.27 17.70
N SER A 26 9.05 -0.37 16.57
CA SER A 26 10.03 0.23 15.65
C SER A 26 9.49 1.51 15.03
N TYR A 27 10.40 2.41 14.69
CA TYR A 27 10.03 3.69 14.07
C TYR A 27 9.25 3.49 12.78
N GLN A 28 9.69 2.58 11.91
CA GLN A 28 9.05 2.36 10.62
C GLN A 28 7.62 1.85 10.79
N VAL A 29 7.40 0.88 11.66
CA VAL A 29 6.07 0.32 11.92
C VAL A 29 5.16 1.40 12.51
N ARG A 30 5.67 2.22 13.42
CA ARG A 30 4.89 3.31 14.03
C ARG A 30 4.48 4.36 13.00
N MET A 31 5.37 4.66 12.04
CA MET A 31 5.04 5.59 10.97
C MET A 31 3.95 5.03 10.05
N LEU A 32 4.00 3.74 9.72
CA LEU A 32 3.01 3.09 8.89
C LEU A 32 1.64 3.03 9.57
N THR A 33 1.60 2.56 10.81
CA THR A 33 0.35 2.41 11.55
C THR A 33 -0.23 3.75 12.00
N GLY A 34 0.60 4.76 12.15
CA GLY A 34 0.17 6.12 12.43
C GLY A 34 -0.35 6.88 11.21
N ASN A 35 -0.26 6.27 10.03
CA ASN A 35 -0.72 6.85 8.77
C ASN A 35 -0.09 8.21 8.47
N ALA A 36 1.19 8.36 8.82
CA ALA A 36 1.90 9.62 8.67
C ALA A 36 2.37 9.89 7.24
N VAL A 37 2.50 8.86 6.40
CA VAL A 37 2.99 8.99 5.03
C VAL A 37 1.81 9.01 4.06
N PRO A 38 1.55 10.14 3.39
CA PRO A 38 0.32 10.30 2.57
C PRO A 38 0.19 9.32 1.41
N SER A 39 1.29 8.93 0.78
CA SER A 39 1.26 8.03 -0.39
C SER A 39 1.21 6.56 -0.02
N ILE A 40 1.23 6.23 1.27
CA ILE A 40 1.06 4.85 1.74
C ILE A 40 -0.39 4.65 2.19
N LEU A 41 -0.99 3.54 1.79
CA LEU A 41 -2.34 3.18 2.22
C LEU A 41 -2.41 3.13 3.75
N LYS A 42 -3.55 3.51 4.28
CA LYS A 42 -3.79 3.40 5.73
C LYS A 42 -3.60 1.96 6.15
N CYS A 43 -2.76 1.75 7.15
CA CYS A 43 -2.33 0.43 7.58
C CYS A 43 -2.58 0.24 9.08
N ARG A 44 -3.02 -0.96 9.44
CA ARG A 44 -3.02 -1.40 10.82
C ARG A 44 -2.45 -2.81 10.91
N ILE A 45 -1.90 -3.16 12.05
CA ILE A 45 -1.30 -4.46 12.29
C ILE A 45 -2.13 -5.20 13.34
N GLN A 46 -2.42 -6.46 13.06
CA GLN A 46 -3.11 -7.35 14.01
C GLN A 46 -2.29 -8.60 14.22
N GLY A 47 -2.05 -8.93 15.48
CA GLY A 47 -1.41 -10.20 15.85
C GLY A 47 -2.45 -11.31 15.90
N LEU A 48 -2.12 -12.47 15.34
CA LEU A 48 -2.99 -13.64 15.33
C LEU A 48 -2.13 -14.90 15.33
N ASP A 49 -2.23 -15.72 16.39
CA ASP A 49 -1.53 -17.01 16.51
C ASP A 49 -0.01 -16.92 16.21
N GLY A 50 0.65 -15.89 16.78
CA GLY A 50 2.09 -15.69 16.58
C GLY A 50 2.47 -15.11 15.24
N ARG A 51 1.49 -14.74 14.42
CA ARG A 51 1.71 -14.11 13.12
C ARG A 51 1.22 -12.68 13.16
N PHE A 52 1.72 -11.85 12.25
CA PHE A 52 1.25 -10.47 12.09
C PHE A 52 0.54 -10.30 10.75
N LEU A 53 -0.66 -9.71 10.82
CA LEU A 53 -1.46 -9.39 9.65
C LEU A 53 -1.43 -7.89 9.44
N PHE A 54 -1.06 -7.47 8.22
CA PHE A 54 -1.05 -6.06 7.83
C PHE A 54 -2.31 -5.76 7.04
N TYR A 55 -3.19 -4.92 7.61
CA TYR A 55 -4.45 -4.53 7.00
C TYR A 55 -4.28 -3.18 6.31
N TYR A 56 -4.36 -3.18 4.98
CA TYR A 56 -4.31 -1.95 4.18
C TYR A 56 -5.71 -1.60 3.71
N ASP A 57 -6.15 -0.38 3.99
CA ASP A 57 -7.47 0.10 3.56
C ASP A 57 -7.43 0.44 2.07
N ILE A 58 -8.11 -0.36 1.26
CA ILE A 58 -8.19 -0.20 -0.19
C ILE A 58 -9.56 0.27 -0.65
N THR A 59 -10.38 0.80 0.26
CA THR A 59 -11.74 1.27 -0.04
C THR A 59 -11.72 2.29 -1.18
N SER A 60 -12.57 2.08 -2.18
CA SER A 60 -12.70 2.94 -3.37
C SER A 60 -11.43 3.04 -4.22
N ARG A 61 -10.56 2.04 -4.13
CA ARG A 61 -9.33 1.95 -4.94
C ARG A 61 -9.28 0.62 -5.66
N GLN A 62 -8.51 0.58 -6.73
CA GLN A 62 -8.29 -0.63 -7.51
C GLN A 62 -6.80 -0.82 -7.75
N SER A 63 -6.30 -2.06 -7.65
CA SER A 63 -4.90 -2.33 -7.94
C SER A 63 -4.58 -2.03 -9.39
N LEU A 64 -3.34 -1.64 -9.68
CA LEU A 64 -2.93 -1.38 -11.06
C LEU A 64 -3.03 -2.66 -11.90
N ALA A 65 -2.69 -3.81 -11.33
CA ALA A 65 -2.82 -5.10 -12.02
C ALA A 65 -4.27 -5.34 -12.46
N SER A 66 -5.23 -5.13 -11.57
CA SER A 66 -6.66 -5.30 -11.88
C SER A 66 -7.17 -4.24 -12.86
N PHE A 67 -6.77 -2.98 -12.67
CA PHE A 67 -7.24 -1.88 -13.50
C PHE A 67 -6.79 -2.02 -14.96
N TYR A 68 -5.54 -2.46 -15.19
CA TYR A 68 -4.98 -2.59 -16.54
C TYR A 68 -5.10 -4.00 -17.11
N GLU A 69 -5.81 -4.90 -16.46
CA GLU A 69 -6.05 -6.25 -16.96
C GLU A 69 -6.82 -6.24 -18.29
N GLN A 70 -7.77 -5.32 -18.45
CA GLN A 70 -8.59 -5.19 -19.65
C GLN A 70 -8.40 -3.87 -20.38
N LYS A 71 -7.56 -2.98 -19.90
CA LYS A 71 -7.31 -1.67 -20.47
C LYS A 71 -5.86 -1.53 -20.89
N LYS A 72 -5.65 -0.90 -22.03
CA LYS A 72 -4.29 -0.58 -22.47
C LYS A 72 -3.72 0.58 -21.67
N LEU A 73 -2.46 0.48 -21.31
CA LEU A 73 -1.71 1.53 -20.64
C LEU A 73 -1.43 2.67 -21.61
N LYS A 74 -1.88 3.88 -21.27
CA LYS A 74 -1.66 5.08 -22.07
C LYS A 74 -0.51 5.90 -21.49
N ALA A 75 0.03 6.84 -22.31
CA ALA A 75 1.08 7.73 -21.84
C ALA A 75 0.67 8.55 -20.61
N SER A 76 -0.58 8.99 -20.56
CA SER A 76 -1.12 9.71 -19.40
C SER A 76 -1.14 8.84 -18.13
N ASP A 77 -1.41 7.54 -18.28
CA ASP A 77 -1.39 6.59 -17.16
C ASP A 77 0.03 6.41 -16.63
N LEU A 78 1.02 6.33 -17.52
CA LEU A 78 2.42 6.22 -17.11
C LEU A 78 2.87 7.45 -16.32
N ARG A 79 2.41 8.64 -16.70
CA ARG A 79 2.71 9.87 -15.96
C ARG A 79 2.16 9.81 -14.54
N ILE A 80 0.95 9.31 -14.37
CA ILE A 80 0.33 9.17 -13.05
C ILE A 80 1.13 8.17 -12.20
N ILE A 81 1.50 7.02 -12.78
CA ILE A 81 2.25 5.98 -12.09
C ILE A 81 3.64 6.48 -11.70
N PHE A 82 4.39 7.04 -12.65
CA PHE A 82 5.73 7.55 -12.38
C PHE A 82 5.70 8.71 -11.39
N GLY A 83 4.73 9.62 -11.53
CA GLY A 83 4.54 10.70 -10.57
C GLY A 83 4.29 10.18 -9.16
N GLY A 84 3.50 9.11 -9.04
CA GLY A 84 3.25 8.46 -7.76
C GLY A 84 4.51 7.82 -7.18
N VAL A 85 5.32 7.15 -8.01
CA VAL A 85 6.57 6.53 -7.56
C VAL A 85 7.57 7.60 -7.09
N VAL A 86 7.71 8.69 -7.84
CA VAL A 86 8.58 9.80 -7.43
C VAL A 86 8.12 10.39 -6.09
N LYS A 87 6.83 10.60 -5.95
CA LYS A 87 6.25 11.16 -4.74
C LYS A 87 6.50 10.27 -3.52
N ILE A 88 6.27 8.95 -3.65
CA ILE A 88 6.51 8.03 -2.53
C ILE A 88 7.99 7.97 -2.17
N MET A 89 8.90 8.01 -3.14
CA MET A 89 10.33 8.01 -2.87
C MET A 89 10.74 9.27 -2.11
N GLU A 90 10.23 10.43 -2.49
CA GLU A 90 10.48 11.68 -1.77
C GLU A 90 9.93 11.61 -0.33
N GLU A 91 8.74 11.08 -0.15
CA GLU A 91 8.14 10.92 1.18
C GLU A 91 8.93 9.93 2.04
N MET A 92 9.39 8.81 1.47
CA MET A 92 10.21 7.85 2.19
C MET A 92 11.50 8.48 2.70
N MET A 93 12.13 9.33 1.90
CA MET A 93 13.32 10.08 2.31
C MET A 93 12.97 11.11 3.39
N GLU A 94 11.89 11.85 3.21
CA GLU A 94 11.46 12.88 4.17
C GLU A 94 11.18 12.29 5.56
N PHE A 95 10.51 11.13 5.60
CA PHE A 95 10.16 10.47 6.85
C PHE A 95 11.20 9.45 7.32
N LEU A 96 12.36 9.39 6.66
CA LEU A 96 13.48 8.50 7.02
C LEU A 96 13.08 7.02 7.01
N LEU A 97 12.25 6.62 6.06
CA LEU A 97 11.83 5.24 5.90
C LEU A 97 12.70 4.51 4.88
N ASN A 98 12.83 3.19 5.05
CA ASN A 98 13.63 2.36 4.15
C ASN A 98 12.82 2.02 2.87
N PRO A 99 13.22 2.52 1.69
CA PRO A 99 12.50 2.22 0.45
C PRO A 99 12.54 0.75 0.02
N ASP A 100 13.46 -0.05 0.57
CA ASP A 100 13.52 -1.49 0.28
C ASP A 100 12.28 -2.24 0.79
N GLN A 101 11.55 -1.66 1.73
CA GLN A 101 10.31 -2.25 2.26
C GLN A 101 9.09 -1.96 1.37
N LEU A 102 9.26 -1.11 0.36
CA LEU A 102 8.17 -0.70 -0.51
C LEU A 102 7.82 -1.79 -1.52
N LEU A 103 6.53 -2.10 -1.65
CA LEU A 103 6.05 -3.10 -2.59
C LEU A 103 5.70 -2.44 -3.92
N LEU A 104 6.59 -2.56 -4.91
CA LEU A 104 6.45 -1.93 -6.22
C LEU A 104 5.90 -2.88 -7.29
N SER A 105 5.09 -3.86 -6.90
CA SER A 105 4.38 -4.71 -7.84
C SER A 105 3.01 -4.11 -8.15
N PRO A 106 2.52 -4.17 -9.39
CA PRO A 106 1.18 -3.67 -9.74
C PRO A 106 0.05 -4.27 -8.92
N GLU A 107 0.25 -5.44 -8.34
CA GLU A 107 -0.72 -6.09 -7.46
C GLU A 107 -0.90 -5.35 -6.13
N TYR A 108 0.11 -4.60 -5.71
CA TYR A 108 0.14 -3.88 -4.43
C TYR A 108 0.16 -2.37 -4.59
N MET A 109 0.01 -1.87 -5.81
CA MET A 109 -0.11 -0.45 -6.09
C MET A 109 -1.58 -0.14 -6.39
N TYR A 110 -2.17 0.77 -5.62
CA TYR A 110 -3.60 1.05 -5.71
C TYR A 110 -3.87 2.44 -6.28
N LEU A 111 -4.75 2.48 -7.27
CA LEU A 111 -5.16 3.71 -7.93
C LEU A 111 -6.47 4.21 -7.34
N ASP A 112 -6.46 5.47 -6.90
CA ASP A 112 -7.68 6.21 -6.61
C ASP A 112 -8.16 6.84 -7.92
N ILE A 113 -9.21 6.27 -8.48
CA ILE A 113 -9.69 6.64 -9.82
C ILE A 113 -10.18 8.08 -9.87
N SER A 114 -10.84 8.55 -8.80
CA SER A 114 -11.40 9.89 -8.77
C SER A 114 -10.33 10.98 -8.64
N ARG A 115 -9.25 10.71 -7.90
CA ARG A 115 -8.17 11.67 -7.65
C ARG A 115 -6.97 11.46 -8.56
N LYS A 116 -6.93 10.37 -9.32
CA LYS A 116 -5.81 9.97 -10.15
C LYS A 116 -4.49 9.92 -9.37
N GLU A 117 -4.55 9.35 -8.18
CA GLU A 117 -3.40 9.18 -7.31
C GLU A 117 -3.10 7.70 -7.10
N VAL A 118 -1.82 7.36 -6.99
CA VAL A 118 -1.36 6.00 -6.70
C VAL A 118 -0.92 5.92 -5.25
N LYS A 119 -1.43 4.93 -4.52
CA LYS A 119 -1.05 4.64 -3.15
C LYS A 119 -0.33 3.31 -3.08
N PHE A 120 0.52 3.15 -2.09
CA PHE A 120 1.43 2.02 -1.99
C PHE A 120 1.27 1.26 -0.68
N CYS A 121 1.64 -0.02 -0.73
CA CYS A 121 1.88 -0.84 0.46
C CYS A 121 3.37 -0.81 0.79
N CYS A 122 3.67 -0.86 2.07
CA CYS A 122 5.07 -0.81 2.50
C CYS A 122 5.46 -1.93 3.46
#